data_d33ce55362bd11708880e9d49a7a7ce0
#
_entry.id   d33ce55362bd11708880e9d49a7a7ce0
#
_cell.length_a   1.000
_cell.length_b   1.000
_cell.length_c   1.000
_cell.angle_alpha   90.00
_cell.angle_beta   90.00
_cell.angle_gamma   90.00
#
_symmetry.space_group_name_H-M   'P 1'
#
loop_
_entity.id
_entity.type
_entity.pdbx_description
1 polymer ?
#
loop_
_entity_poly.entity_id
_entity_poly.type
_entity_poly.pdbx_seq_one_letter_code
_entity_poly.pdbx_strand_id
1 'polypeptide(L)'
;MEKRSRFKELPIQPQGIFWEDDFIDPDHEQRLIAIFHGLEWADRPGRLSLHYGYTFDYKTFGIDPEIPYKEFPDWLQPLIPTTESRPPDQVCLQYYPPGAGIPPHVDAHGPYDQLYALSLGGPAVMQFRRGEERVDIDLTPRSMMQMAGDSRLHWTHGIKKRKNDILADGTQRPRTNRWSLTYRWLRDGGECDCGNIVHCDTAQRRLGVEKEKRSVLALAAEAGLADGSSE
;
A
#
# COMPACT_ATOMS: atom_id res chain seq x y z
N MET A 1 -4.89 -11.27 -29.63
CA MET A 1 -5.63 -11.91 -28.52
C MET A 1 -5.66 -10.89 -27.39
N GLU A 2 -6.81 -10.28 -27.14
CA GLU A 2 -7.00 -9.45 -25.95
C GLU A 2 -6.73 -10.28 -24.70
N LYS A 3 -5.73 -9.90 -23.92
CA LYS A 3 -5.55 -10.47 -22.58
C LYS A 3 -6.76 -10.01 -21.74
N ARG A 4 -7.77 -10.88 -21.58
CA ARG A 4 -8.83 -10.63 -20.60
C ARG A 4 -8.15 -10.40 -19.25
N SER A 5 -8.49 -9.32 -18.59
CA SER A 5 -8.06 -9.07 -17.21
C SER A 5 -8.43 -10.30 -16.36
N ARG A 6 -7.44 -10.89 -15.68
CA ARG A 6 -7.66 -12.01 -14.75
C ARG A 6 -8.19 -11.53 -13.40
N PHE A 7 -8.22 -10.23 -13.19
CA PHE A 7 -8.77 -9.61 -11.99
C PHE A 7 -10.27 -9.84 -11.89
N LYS A 8 -10.70 -10.37 -10.75
CA LYS A 8 -12.11 -10.56 -10.40
C LYS A 8 -12.46 -9.67 -9.23
N GLU A 9 -13.59 -8.95 -9.33
CA GLU A 9 -14.11 -8.23 -8.19
C GLU A 9 -14.55 -9.21 -7.11
N LEU A 10 -14.11 -8.98 -5.87
CA LEU A 10 -14.53 -9.77 -4.73
C LEU A 10 -15.96 -9.38 -4.35
N PRO A 11 -16.87 -10.33 -4.13
CA PRO A 11 -18.26 -10.07 -3.75
C PRO A 11 -18.37 -9.76 -2.25
N ILE A 12 -17.58 -8.80 -1.77
CA ILE A 12 -17.49 -8.40 -0.35
C ILE A 12 -17.53 -6.89 -0.23
N GLN A 13 -17.71 -6.39 1.00
CA GLN A 13 -17.42 -4.99 1.34
C GLN A 13 -15.93 -4.84 1.72
N PRO A 14 -15.30 -3.69 1.40
CA PRO A 14 -15.81 -2.63 0.53
C PRO A 14 -15.88 -3.06 -0.95
N GLN A 15 -16.81 -2.49 -1.69
CA GLN A 15 -16.85 -2.68 -3.15
C GLN A 15 -15.60 -2.08 -3.82
N GLY A 16 -15.23 -2.61 -4.99
CA GLY A 16 -14.09 -2.13 -5.75
C GLY A 16 -12.76 -2.77 -5.31
N ILE A 17 -12.79 -3.94 -4.69
CA ILE A 17 -11.60 -4.78 -4.50
C ILE A 17 -11.57 -5.82 -5.60
N PHE A 18 -10.56 -5.73 -6.45
CA PHE A 18 -10.31 -6.70 -7.51
C PHE A 18 -9.09 -7.55 -7.15
N TRP A 19 -9.14 -8.83 -7.48
CA TRP A 19 -8.18 -9.81 -7.01
C TRP A 19 -7.75 -10.76 -8.12
N GLU A 20 -6.47 -11.08 -8.13
CA GLU A 20 -5.88 -12.13 -8.94
C GLU A 20 -4.99 -12.99 -8.06
N ASP A 21 -5.35 -14.28 -7.92
CA ASP A 21 -4.50 -15.28 -7.27
C ASP A 21 -3.35 -15.69 -8.21
N ASP A 22 -2.23 -16.07 -7.60
CA ASP A 22 -1.05 -16.55 -8.32
C ASP A 22 -0.67 -15.67 -9.53
N PHE A 23 -0.61 -14.35 -9.30
CA PHE A 23 -0.16 -13.36 -10.30
C PHE A 23 1.21 -13.72 -10.88
N ILE A 24 2.07 -14.30 -10.04
CA ILE A 24 3.33 -14.94 -10.42
C ILE A 24 3.38 -16.37 -9.88
N ASP A 25 4.25 -17.21 -10.48
CA ASP A 25 4.48 -18.57 -10.01
C ASP A 25 5.39 -18.62 -8.75
N PRO A 26 5.42 -19.74 -8.01
CA PRO A 26 6.24 -19.88 -6.81
C PRO A 26 7.74 -19.73 -7.05
N ASP A 27 8.27 -20.19 -8.18
CA ASP A 27 9.69 -20.07 -8.49
C ASP A 27 10.10 -18.62 -8.74
N HIS A 28 9.21 -17.84 -9.38
CA HIS A 28 9.42 -16.41 -9.56
C HIS A 28 9.42 -15.69 -8.20
N GLU A 29 8.47 -16.02 -7.32
CA GLU A 29 8.43 -15.47 -5.97
C GLU A 29 9.73 -15.74 -5.21
N GLN A 30 10.24 -16.96 -5.22
CA GLN A 30 11.49 -17.31 -4.54
C GLN A 30 12.69 -16.50 -5.05
N ARG A 31 12.80 -16.33 -6.38
CA ARG A 31 13.86 -15.48 -6.98
C ARG A 31 13.76 -14.02 -6.51
N LEU A 32 12.54 -13.48 -6.45
CA LEU A 32 12.31 -12.10 -5.97
C LEU A 32 12.67 -11.95 -4.49
N ILE A 33 12.28 -12.89 -3.64
CA ILE A 33 12.60 -12.88 -2.21
C ILE A 33 14.12 -12.92 -2.00
N ALA A 34 14.84 -13.73 -2.80
CA ALA A 34 16.31 -13.74 -2.76
C ALA A 34 16.91 -12.38 -3.14
N ILE A 35 16.38 -11.72 -4.17
CA ILE A 35 16.78 -10.34 -4.54
C ILE A 35 16.49 -9.37 -3.39
N PHE A 36 15.29 -9.43 -2.78
CA PHE A 36 14.89 -8.50 -1.71
C PHE A 36 15.75 -8.62 -0.46
N HIS A 37 16.25 -9.81 -0.14
CA HIS A 37 17.22 -9.99 0.95
C HIS A 37 18.57 -9.30 0.68
N GLY A 38 18.95 -9.12 -0.58
CA GLY A 38 20.19 -8.44 -0.98
C GLY A 38 20.05 -6.93 -1.16
N LEU A 39 18.87 -6.34 -0.99
CA LEU A 39 18.66 -4.89 -1.11
C LEU A 39 19.15 -4.16 0.16
N GLU A 40 19.53 -2.90 -0.01
CA GLU A 40 19.92 -2.02 1.09
C GLU A 40 18.68 -1.50 1.83
N TRP A 41 18.31 -2.19 2.88
CA TRP A 41 17.24 -1.76 3.78
C TRP A 41 17.76 -0.82 4.86
N ALA A 42 16.91 0.12 5.30
CA ALA A 42 17.25 0.95 6.45
C ALA A 42 17.42 0.08 7.71
N ASP A 43 18.49 0.36 8.49
CA ASP A 43 18.74 -0.33 9.76
C ASP A 43 17.85 0.25 10.87
N ARG A 44 16.59 -0.17 10.90
CA ARG A 44 15.64 0.19 11.93
C ARG A 44 14.60 -0.91 12.12
N PRO A 45 13.97 -1.03 13.31
CA PRO A 45 12.91 -2.01 13.54
C PRO A 45 11.61 -1.65 12.80
N GLY A 46 10.77 -2.65 12.61
CA GLY A 46 9.43 -2.51 12.07
C GLY A 46 9.35 -2.61 10.55
N ARG A 47 8.35 -1.99 9.98
CA ARG A 47 8.14 -1.96 8.53
C ARG A 47 9.17 -1.08 7.84
N LEU A 48 9.78 -1.61 6.78
CA LEU A 48 10.72 -0.89 5.94
C LEU A 48 10.14 -0.66 4.55
N SER A 49 10.63 0.35 3.84
CA SER A 49 10.18 0.66 2.47
C SER A 49 11.30 1.18 1.60
N LEU A 50 11.27 0.78 0.33
CA LEU A 50 12.09 1.30 -0.76
C LEU A 50 11.17 1.81 -1.86
N HIS A 51 11.49 2.97 -2.42
CA HIS A 51 10.68 3.61 -3.45
C HIS A 51 11.42 3.59 -4.79
N TYR A 52 10.67 3.34 -5.86
CA TYR A 52 11.09 3.42 -7.24
C TYR A 52 10.12 4.32 -8.00
N GLY A 53 10.58 4.97 -9.06
CA GLY A 53 9.85 5.99 -9.77
C GLY A 53 9.94 7.35 -9.06
N TYR A 54 8.86 8.10 -9.10
CA TYR A 54 8.79 9.39 -8.43
C TYR A 54 8.61 9.24 -6.91
N THR A 55 9.22 10.13 -6.14
CA THR A 55 8.96 10.24 -4.70
C THR A 55 7.82 11.23 -4.46
N PHE A 56 6.90 10.85 -3.59
CA PHE A 56 5.76 11.66 -3.22
C PHE A 56 6.11 12.57 -2.02
N ASP A 57 5.84 13.86 -2.16
CA ASP A 57 5.96 14.82 -1.07
C ASP A 57 4.63 14.95 -0.33
N TYR A 58 4.61 14.52 0.93
CA TYR A 58 3.42 14.58 1.79
C TYR A 58 3.07 16.01 2.26
N LYS A 59 3.93 17.00 2.05
CA LYS A 59 3.66 18.40 2.38
C LYS A 59 2.89 19.09 1.26
N THR A 60 3.33 18.89 0.03
CA THR A 60 2.71 19.51 -1.15
C THR A 60 1.64 18.63 -1.78
N PHE A 61 1.56 17.36 -1.41
CA PHE A 61 0.71 16.33 -2.03
C PHE A 61 0.96 16.17 -3.53
N GLY A 62 2.21 16.34 -3.94
CA GLY A 62 2.68 16.18 -5.30
C GLY A 62 3.93 15.33 -5.39
N ILE A 63 4.58 15.37 -6.56
CA ILE A 63 5.92 14.79 -6.74
C ILE A 63 6.92 15.71 -6.04
N ASP A 64 7.85 15.11 -5.29
CA ASP A 64 8.96 15.84 -4.70
C ASP A 64 9.97 16.21 -5.80
N PRO A 65 10.11 17.51 -6.15
CA PRO A 65 11.00 17.92 -7.22
C PRO A 65 12.48 17.84 -6.84
N GLU A 66 12.80 17.72 -5.56
CA GLU A 66 14.19 17.67 -5.07
C GLU A 66 14.74 16.24 -5.11
N ILE A 67 13.86 15.23 -5.16
CA ILE A 67 14.26 13.83 -5.24
C ILE A 67 14.19 13.35 -6.69
N PRO A 68 15.34 12.95 -7.29
CA PRO A 68 15.37 12.49 -8.66
C PRO A 68 14.56 11.20 -8.85
N TYR A 69 13.99 11.03 -10.04
CA TYR A 69 13.32 9.78 -10.44
C TYR A 69 14.28 8.60 -10.29
N LYS A 70 13.82 7.54 -9.62
CA LYS A 70 14.58 6.30 -9.44
C LYS A 70 14.06 5.25 -10.41
N GLU A 71 14.90 4.85 -11.37
CA GLU A 71 14.56 3.85 -12.37
C GLU A 71 14.04 2.54 -11.78
N PHE A 72 13.08 1.92 -12.48
CA PHE A 72 12.59 0.61 -12.11
C PHE A 72 13.64 -0.45 -12.44
N PRO A 73 14.08 -1.26 -11.48
CA PRO A 73 15.03 -2.33 -11.75
C PRO A 73 14.42 -3.42 -12.65
N ASP A 74 15.25 -4.16 -13.36
CA ASP A 74 14.84 -5.18 -14.33
C ASP A 74 13.91 -6.23 -13.72
N TRP A 75 14.12 -6.62 -12.47
CA TRP A 75 13.28 -7.60 -11.78
C TRP A 75 11.85 -7.08 -11.54
N LEU A 76 11.63 -5.77 -11.56
CA LEU A 76 10.31 -5.15 -11.36
C LEU A 76 9.47 -5.14 -12.64
N GLN A 77 10.09 -5.04 -13.81
CA GLN A 77 9.38 -4.92 -15.10
C GLN A 77 8.31 -6.02 -15.33
N PRO A 78 8.59 -7.31 -15.12
CA PRO A 78 7.58 -8.36 -15.34
C PRO A 78 6.44 -8.39 -14.30
N LEU A 79 6.56 -7.60 -13.24
CA LEU A 79 5.57 -7.51 -12.15
C LEU A 79 4.58 -6.35 -12.32
N ILE A 80 4.78 -5.50 -13.32
CA ILE A 80 3.89 -4.35 -13.57
C ILE A 80 2.56 -4.86 -14.11
N PRO A 81 1.42 -4.51 -13.48
CA PRO A 81 0.10 -4.84 -14.00
C PRO A 81 -0.10 -4.27 -15.42
N THR A 82 -0.57 -5.11 -16.33
CA THR A 82 -0.78 -4.73 -17.75
C THR A 82 -2.21 -4.26 -18.03
N THR A 83 -3.00 -4.04 -17.00
CA THR A 83 -4.39 -3.55 -17.10
C THR A 83 -4.47 -2.05 -17.36
N GLU A 84 -3.40 -1.33 -17.00
CA GLU A 84 -3.30 0.10 -17.22
C GLU A 84 -2.63 0.42 -18.56
N SER A 85 -2.98 1.59 -19.13
CA SER A 85 -2.49 2.01 -20.45
C SER A 85 -1.02 2.45 -20.47
N ARG A 86 -0.43 2.68 -19.29
CA ARG A 86 0.96 3.13 -19.11
C ARG A 86 1.57 2.49 -17.87
N PRO A 87 2.92 2.47 -17.74
CA PRO A 87 3.58 2.03 -16.52
C PRO A 87 3.19 2.90 -15.30
N PRO A 88 3.33 2.37 -14.07
CA PRO A 88 3.12 3.15 -12.86
C PRO A 88 4.16 4.27 -12.73
N ASP A 89 3.78 5.35 -12.07
CA ASP A 89 4.68 6.46 -11.77
C ASP A 89 5.52 6.19 -10.52
N GLN A 90 4.99 5.38 -9.61
CA GLN A 90 5.67 4.99 -8.38
C GLN A 90 5.41 3.52 -8.04
N VAL A 91 6.46 2.84 -7.57
CA VAL A 91 6.37 1.53 -6.93
C VAL A 91 7.05 1.59 -5.57
N CYS A 92 6.32 1.19 -4.53
CA CYS A 92 6.84 1.08 -3.17
C CYS A 92 7.00 -0.39 -2.80
N LEU A 93 8.23 -0.86 -2.65
CA LEU A 93 8.54 -2.16 -2.06
C LEU A 93 8.58 -2.02 -0.54
N GLN A 94 7.75 -2.76 0.16
CA GLN A 94 7.66 -2.76 1.62
C GLN A 94 8.03 -4.13 2.18
N TYR A 95 8.79 -4.13 3.27
CA TYR A 95 9.12 -5.31 4.04
C TYR A 95 8.47 -5.27 5.41
N TYR A 96 7.79 -6.35 5.77
CA TYR A 96 7.13 -6.54 7.06
C TYR A 96 7.73 -7.75 7.76
N PRO A 97 8.67 -7.57 8.71
CA PRO A 97 9.10 -8.65 9.59
C PRO A 97 7.94 -9.11 10.50
N PRO A 98 8.02 -10.32 11.11
CA PRO A 98 7.03 -10.78 12.07
C PRO A 98 6.76 -9.75 13.17
N GLY A 99 5.49 -9.41 13.38
CA GLY A 99 5.07 -8.39 14.34
C GLY A 99 4.90 -6.98 13.76
N ALA A 100 5.47 -6.69 12.60
CA ALA A 100 5.27 -5.41 11.94
C ALA A 100 3.85 -5.25 11.37
N GLY A 101 3.44 -4.02 11.19
CA GLY A 101 2.15 -3.65 10.62
C GLY A 101 2.17 -2.23 10.08
N ILE A 102 1.03 -1.79 9.59
CA ILE A 102 0.77 -0.41 9.17
C ILE A 102 -0.55 0.05 9.80
N PRO A 103 -0.59 1.24 10.44
CA PRO A 103 -1.82 1.77 11.01
C PRO A 103 -2.93 1.92 9.95
N PRO A 104 -4.21 1.92 10.34
CA PRO A 104 -5.30 2.22 9.43
C PRO A 104 -5.12 3.60 8.78
N HIS A 105 -5.15 3.64 7.45
CA HIS A 105 -5.00 4.85 6.64
C HIS A 105 -5.78 4.72 5.33
N VAL A 106 -5.96 5.84 4.67
CA VAL A 106 -6.37 5.92 3.27
C VAL A 106 -5.20 6.50 2.50
N ASP A 107 -4.82 5.91 1.39
CA ASP A 107 -3.79 6.51 0.53
C ASP A 107 -4.26 7.87 -0.01
N ALA A 108 -3.33 8.82 -0.19
CA ALA A 108 -3.64 10.15 -0.70
C ALA A 108 -4.50 10.08 -1.98
N HIS A 109 -5.54 10.89 -2.05
CA HIS A 109 -6.53 10.86 -3.13
C HIS A 109 -6.08 11.68 -4.34
N GLY A 110 -5.55 12.88 -4.08
CA GLY A 110 -5.21 13.83 -5.13
C GLY A 110 -4.21 13.26 -6.14
N PRO A 111 -3.02 12.81 -5.68
CA PRO A 111 -1.97 12.40 -6.59
C PRO A 111 -2.24 11.08 -7.30
N TYR A 112 -2.96 10.14 -6.67
CA TYR A 112 -3.06 8.77 -7.18
C TYR A 112 -4.48 8.38 -7.59
N ASP A 113 -4.60 7.89 -8.81
CA ASP A 113 -5.85 7.38 -9.35
C ASP A 113 -5.98 5.87 -9.15
N GLN A 114 -4.97 5.11 -9.57
CA GLN A 114 -4.94 3.66 -9.50
C GLN A 114 -3.97 3.17 -8.42
N LEU A 115 -4.34 2.07 -7.76
CA LEU A 115 -3.53 1.42 -6.76
C LEU A 115 -3.64 -0.10 -6.86
N TYR A 116 -2.48 -0.75 -7.00
CA TYR A 116 -2.35 -2.20 -6.96
C TYR A 116 -1.35 -2.60 -5.88
N ALA A 117 -1.53 -3.80 -5.32
CA ALA A 117 -0.62 -4.34 -4.31
C ALA A 117 -0.38 -5.83 -4.54
N LEU A 118 0.88 -6.20 -4.88
CA LEU A 118 1.33 -7.59 -4.96
C LEU A 118 1.87 -8.02 -3.59
N SER A 119 1.35 -9.13 -3.07
CA SER A 119 1.80 -9.74 -1.81
C SER A 119 2.76 -10.89 -2.06
N LEU A 120 3.86 -10.96 -1.30
CA LEU A 120 4.90 -11.98 -1.43
C LEU A 120 5.38 -12.45 -0.05
N GLY A 121 5.82 -13.71 0.04
CA GLY A 121 6.29 -14.32 1.27
C GLY A 121 5.16 -14.74 2.20
N GLY A 122 5.17 -14.32 3.46
CA GLY A 122 4.15 -14.69 4.42
C GLY A 122 2.81 -13.98 4.18
N PRO A 123 1.68 -14.66 4.39
CA PRO A 123 0.37 -14.00 4.35
C PRO A 123 0.17 -13.04 5.53
N ALA A 124 -0.77 -12.09 5.38
CA ALA A 124 -1.17 -11.19 6.44
C ALA A 124 -2.64 -10.78 6.33
N VAL A 125 -3.32 -10.65 7.46
CA VAL A 125 -4.69 -10.12 7.47
C VAL A 125 -4.65 -8.60 7.40
N MET A 126 -5.21 -8.04 6.32
CA MET A 126 -5.49 -6.61 6.15
C MET A 126 -6.92 -6.33 6.60
N GLN A 127 -7.07 -5.29 7.39
CA GLN A 127 -8.36 -4.86 7.88
C GLN A 127 -8.82 -3.59 7.18
N PHE A 128 -9.99 -3.64 6.56
CA PHE A 128 -10.71 -2.49 6.03
C PHE A 128 -11.72 -1.98 7.06
N ARG A 129 -11.88 -0.65 7.17
CA ARG A 129 -12.80 -0.02 8.11
C ARG A 129 -13.45 1.25 7.55
N ARG A 130 -14.76 1.38 7.86
CA ARG A 130 -15.53 2.62 7.65
C ARG A 130 -16.55 2.75 8.80
N GLY A 131 -16.34 3.71 9.69
CA GLY A 131 -17.13 3.80 10.92
C GLY A 131 -16.99 2.53 11.76
N GLU A 132 -18.12 1.89 12.06
CA GLU A 132 -18.17 0.62 12.81
C GLU A 132 -17.98 -0.61 11.91
N GLU A 133 -18.15 -0.44 10.59
CA GLU A 133 -17.97 -1.53 9.64
C GLU A 133 -16.51 -1.97 9.59
N ARG A 134 -16.31 -3.28 9.56
CA ARG A 134 -15.00 -3.89 9.50
C ARG A 134 -15.04 -5.14 8.63
N VAL A 135 -14.07 -5.23 7.72
CA VAL A 135 -13.84 -6.43 6.90
C VAL A 135 -12.37 -6.79 6.95
N ASP A 136 -12.08 -8.04 7.19
CA ASP A 136 -10.72 -8.59 7.20
C ASP A 136 -10.50 -9.38 5.90
N ILE A 137 -9.42 -9.07 5.18
CA ILE A 137 -9.03 -9.76 3.94
C ILE A 137 -7.67 -10.40 4.17
N ASP A 138 -7.56 -11.68 3.83
CA ASP A 138 -6.30 -12.40 3.91
C ASP A 138 -5.48 -12.16 2.65
N LEU A 139 -4.37 -11.43 2.79
CA LEU A 139 -3.41 -11.17 1.72
C LEU A 139 -2.53 -12.39 1.54
N THR A 140 -2.93 -13.28 0.65
CA THR A 140 -2.19 -14.51 0.34
C THR A 140 -0.92 -14.21 -0.47
N PRO A 141 0.14 -15.03 -0.33
CA PRO A 141 1.32 -14.89 -1.19
C PRO A 141 0.98 -14.97 -2.67
N ARG A 142 1.70 -14.22 -3.49
CA ARG A 142 1.54 -14.11 -4.95
C ARG A 142 0.21 -13.52 -5.43
N SER A 143 -0.67 -13.11 -4.52
CA SER A 143 -1.89 -12.41 -4.91
C SER A 143 -1.62 -10.95 -5.28
N MET A 144 -2.30 -10.48 -6.32
CA MET A 144 -2.37 -9.07 -6.70
C MET A 144 -3.75 -8.54 -6.38
N MET A 145 -3.81 -7.51 -5.56
CA MET A 145 -5.04 -6.80 -5.21
C MET A 145 -5.06 -5.43 -5.91
N GLN A 146 -6.17 -5.08 -6.55
CA GLN A 146 -6.46 -3.71 -6.96
C GLN A 146 -7.52 -3.12 -6.05
N MET A 147 -7.32 -1.90 -5.59
CA MET A 147 -8.32 -1.09 -4.89
C MET A 147 -8.82 0.01 -5.81
N ALA A 148 -10.15 0.12 -5.96
CA ALA A 148 -10.82 1.12 -6.76
C ALA A 148 -12.10 1.60 -6.08
N GLY A 149 -12.63 2.74 -6.50
CA GLY A 149 -13.91 3.28 -6.02
C GLY A 149 -14.02 3.36 -4.50
N ASP A 150 -15.02 2.71 -3.92
CA ASP A 150 -15.34 2.79 -2.48
C ASP A 150 -14.17 2.30 -1.61
N SER A 151 -13.59 1.14 -1.94
CA SER A 151 -12.45 0.58 -1.19
C SER A 151 -11.23 1.50 -1.19
N ARG A 152 -11.00 2.22 -2.28
CA ARG A 152 -9.86 3.10 -2.48
C ARG A 152 -10.03 4.46 -1.79
N LEU A 153 -11.25 5.01 -1.80
CA LEU A 153 -11.49 6.41 -1.44
C LEU A 153 -12.17 6.61 -0.09
N HIS A 154 -12.90 5.61 0.42
CA HIS A 154 -13.77 5.81 1.58
C HIS A 154 -13.50 4.86 2.75
N TRP A 155 -12.67 3.84 2.54
CA TRP A 155 -12.31 2.90 3.59
C TRP A 155 -10.84 3.04 3.98
N THR A 156 -10.60 3.10 5.28
CA THR A 156 -9.23 2.93 5.78
C THR A 156 -8.84 1.45 5.68
N HIS A 157 -7.56 1.20 5.40
CA HIS A 157 -6.99 -0.14 5.42
C HIS A 157 -5.70 -0.17 6.24
N GLY A 158 -5.39 -1.31 6.83
CA GLY A 158 -4.22 -1.45 7.68
C GLY A 158 -3.94 -2.89 8.06
N ILE A 159 -2.73 -3.14 8.55
CA ILE A 159 -2.27 -4.43 9.05
C ILE A 159 -1.88 -4.25 10.52
N LYS A 160 -2.56 -4.95 11.43
CA LYS A 160 -2.29 -4.82 12.87
C LYS A 160 -0.86 -5.26 13.21
N LYS A 161 -0.20 -4.55 14.12
CA LYS A 161 1.09 -4.98 14.71
C LYS A 161 0.85 -6.16 15.64
N ARG A 162 1.17 -7.38 15.19
CA ARG A 162 1.03 -8.62 15.98
C ARG A 162 1.85 -9.75 15.36
N LYS A 163 2.30 -10.70 16.17
CA LYS A 163 3.08 -11.86 15.70
C LYS A 163 2.23 -12.98 15.10
N ASN A 164 0.95 -13.04 15.44
CA ASN A 164 0.01 -14.04 14.93
C ASN A 164 -1.23 -13.37 14.37
N ASP A 165 -1.70 -13.79 13.20
CA ASP A 165 -3.01 -13.45 12.69
C ASP A 165 -4.08 -14.33 13.29
N ILE A 166 -5.27 -13.77 13.47
CA ILE A 166 -6.48 -14.53 13.83
C ILE A 166 -7.31 -14.57 12.56
N LEU A 167 -7.54 -15.76 12.04
CA LEU A 167 -8.33 -16.02 10.85
C LEU A 167 -9.83 -15.97 11.16
N ALA A 168 -10.68 -16.01 10.13
CA ALA A 168 -12.13 -15.94 10.27
C ALA A 168 -12.72 -17.10 11.10
N ASP A 169 -12.07 -18.26 11.07
CA ASP A 169 -12.43 -19.44 11.86
C ASP A 169 -11.89 -19.42 13.30
N GLY A 170 -11.20 -18.33 13.70
CA GLY A 170 -10.56 -18.20 15.00
C GLY A 170 -9.16 -18.83 15.12
N THR A 171 -8.68 -19.50 14.09
CA THR A 171 -7.34 -20.11 14.06
C THR A 171 -6.26 -19.04 14.13
N GLN A 172 -5.22 -19.29 14.92
CA GLN A 172 -4.04 -18.43 14.98
C GLN A 172 -2.98 -18.91 13.99
N ARG A 173 -2.53 -17.98 13.12
CA ARG A 173 -1.49 -18.22 12.15
C ARG A 173 -0.27 -17.33 12.44
N PRO A 174 0.90 -17.92 12.78
CA PRO A 174 2.14 -17.15 12.94
C PRO A 174 2.49 -16.37 11.67
N ARG A 175 2.90 -15.10 11.81
CA ARG A 175 3.41 -14.31 10.70
C ARG A 175 4.87 -14.62 10.44
N THR A 176 5.20 -14.69 9.17
CA THR A 176 6.58 -14.77 8.67
C THR A 176 6.95 -13.48 7.93
N ASN A 177 8.13 -13.43 7.34
CA ASN A 177 8.55 -12.30 6.54
C ASN A 177 7.60 -12.11 5.35
N ARG A 178 7.10 -10.88 5.18
CA ARG A 178 6.22 -10.50 4.09
C ARG A 178 6.79 -9.31 3.34
N TRP A 179 6.68 -9.35 2.04
CA TRP A 179 6.94 -8.19 1.18
C TRP A 179 5.66 -7.78 0.45
N SER A 180 5.58 -6.49 0.10
CA SER A 180 4.47 -5.96 -0.69
C SER A 180 5.01 -4.97 -1.70
N LEU A 181 4.62 -5.08 -2.96
CA LEU A 181 4.86 -4.09 -3.99
C LEU A 181 3.56 -3.32 -4.21
N THR A 182 3.56 -2.02 -3.92
CA THR A 182 2.41 -1.15 -4.14
C THR A 182 2.69 -0.25 -5.33
N TYR A 183 1.84 -0.34 -6.35
CA TYR A 183 1.93 0.39 -7.62
C TYR A 183 0.95 1.54 -7.61
N ARG A 184 1.39 2.73 -8.06
CA ARG A 184 0.57 3.93 -8.08
C ARG A 184 0.74 4.67 -9.40
N TRP A 185 -0.39 5.16 -9.93
CA TRP A 185 -0.46 6.01 -11.11
C TRP A 185 -0.90 7.40 -10.67
N LEU A 186 -0.15 8.41 -11.10
CA LEU A 186 -0.51 9.80 -10.86
C LEU A 186 -1.74 10.16 -11.67
N ARG A 187 -2.64 10.88 -11.03
CA ARG A 187 -3.86 11.42 -11.63
C ARG A 187 -3.51 12.66 -12.46
N ASP A 188 -4.07 12.78 -13.63
CA ASP A 188 -3.96 14.00 -14.42
C ASP A 188 -4.52 15.19 -13.63
N GLY A 189 -3.74 16.28 -13.55
CA GLY A 189 -4.08 17.46 -12.75
C GLY A 189 -3.90 17.32 -11.24
N GLY A 190 -3.57 16.12 -10.71
CA GLY A 190 -3.26 15.90 -9.30
C GLY A 190 -4.42 16.14 -8.33
N GLU A 191 -5.67 16.23 -8.81
CA GLU A 191 -6.85 16.54 -8.00
C GLU A 191 -7.89 15.42 -8.02
N CYS A 192 -8.61 15.25 -6.91
CA CYS A 192 -9.67 14.28 -6.75
C CYS A 192 -11.01 14.98 -6.53
N ASP A 193 -12.05 14.54 -7.23
CA ASP A 193 -13.41 15.11 -7.14
C ASP A 193 -14.38 14.27 -6.29
N CYS A 194 -13.89 13.35 -5.45
CA CYS A 194 -14.77 12.50 -4.63
C CYS A 194 -15.55 13.26 -3.54
N GLY A 195 -15.15 14.50 -3.20
CA GLY A 195 -15.83 15.34 -2.22
C GLY A 195 -15.70 14.87 -0.75
N ASN A 196 -14.97 13.81 -0.47
CA ASN A 196 -14.82 13.27 0.89
C ASN A 196 -13.89 14.15 1.75
N ILE A 197 -14.46 15.03 2.56
CA ILE A 197 -13.69 15.93 3.43
C ILE A 197 -12.94 15.22 4.57
N VAL A 198 -13.27 13.98 4.87
CA VAL A 198 -12.60 13.22 5.94
C VAL A 198 -11.29 12.63 5.48
N HIS A 199 -11.23 12.15 4.23
CA HIS A 199 -10.08 11.38 3.73
C HIS A 199 -9.41 12.01 2.50
N CYS A 200 -10.09 12.89 1.76
CA CYS A 200 -9.58 13.46 0.52
C CYS A 200 -8.76 14.72 0.77
N ASP A 201 -7.47 14.65 0.52
CA ASP A 201 -6.54 15.79 0.60
C ASP A 201 -6.95 16.95 -0.33
N THR A 202 -7.46 16.66 -1.54
CA THR A 202 -7.97 17.70 -2.45
C THR A 202 -9.18 18.41 -1.87
N ALA A 203 -10.19 17.67 -1.37
CA ALA A 203 -11.38 18.27 -0.78
C ALA A 203 -11.03 19.13 0.46
N GLN A 204 -10.08 18.67 1.27
CA GLN A 204 -9.60 19.38 2.45
C GLN A 204 -8.87 20.68 2.08
N ARG A 205 -8.00 20.66 1.10
CA ARG A 205 -7.31 21.87 0.60
C ARG A 205 -8.29 22.90 0.05
N ARG A 206 -9.27 22.48 -0.75
CA ARG A 206 -10.33 23.37 -1.28
C ARG A 206 -11.15 24.04 -0.18
N LEU A 207 -11.27 23.43 0.99
CA LEU A 207 -11.99 23.98 2.15
C LEU A 207 -11.09 24.68 3.15
N GLY A 208 -9.77 24.77 2.90
CA GLY A 208 -8.82 25.35 3.83
C GLY A 208 -8.64 24.55 5.13
N VAL A 209 -9.04 23.28 5.15
CA VAL A 209 -8.87 22.37 6.28
C VAL A 209 -7.58 21.58 6.08
N GLU A 210 -6.45 22.17 6.43
CA GLU A 210 -5.16 21.49 6.28
C GLU A 210 -4.96 20.42 7.35
N LYS A 211 -4.56 19.23 6.90
CA LYS A 211 -4.16 18.11 7.78
C LYS A 211 -2.65 18.10 8.05
N GLU A 212 -2.00 19.22 8.20
CA GLU A 212 -0.56 19.30 8.51
C GLU A 212 -0.14 18.40 9.68
N LYS A 213 -1.02 18.19 10.65
CA LYS A 213 -0.69 17.44 11.87
C LYS A 213 -0.62 15.91 11.69
N ARG A 214 -1.22 15.33 10.66
CA ARG A 214 -1.19 13.86 10.49
C ARG A 214 0.07 13.34 9.79
N SER A 215 0.61 14.08 8.84
CA SER A 215 1.85 13.69 8.16
C SER A 215 3.06 13.80 9.08
N VAL A 216 3.13 14.84 9.90
CA VAL A 216 4.21 15.03 10.89
C VAL A 216 4.14 13.98 12.00
N LEU A 217 2.95 13.63 12.48
CA LEU A 217 2.78 12.59 13.50
C LEU A 217 3.02 11.18 12.95
N ALA A 218 2.62 10.90 11.70
CA ALA A 218 2.92 9.62 11.06
C ALA A 218 4.42 9.47 10.78
N LEU A 219 5.07 10.51 10.29
CA LEU A 219 6.51 10.55 10.06
C LEU A 219 7.31 10.51 11.38
N ALA A 220 6.85 11.21 12.44
CA ALA A 220 7.46 11.16 13.75
C ALA A 220 7.29 9.79 14.42
N ALA A 221 6.14 9.14 14.27
CA ALA A 221 5.91 7.79 14.74
C ALA A 221 6.71 6.74 13.94
N GLU A 222 6.88 6.96 12.63
CA GLU A 222 7.74 6.13 11.78
C GLU A 222 9.24 6.37 12.05
N ALA A 223 9.62 7.58 12.43
CA ALA A 223 11.01 7.92 12.75
C ALA A 223 11.44 7.55 14.18
N GLY A 224 10.55 7.04 15.02
CA GLY A 224 10.87 6.67 16.41
C GLY A 224 11.22 7.87 17.32
N LEU A 225 10.80 9.09 16.96
CA LEU A 225 11.08 10.33 17.69
C LEU A 225 10.01 10.70 18.72
N ALA A 226 9.02 9.85 18.94
CA ALA A 226 8.02 10.03 19.98
C ALA A 226 8.36 9.11 21.16
N ASP A 227 9.36 9.47 21.96
CA ASP A 227 9.31 9.40 23.42
C ASP A 227 10.57 10.05 24.03
N GLY A 228 10.38 11.13 24.69
CA GLY A 228 11.43 11.84 25.41
C GLY A 228 10.89 13.06 26.13
N SER A 229 9.84 12.91 26.94
CA SER A 229 9.60 13.84 28.04
C SER A 229 8.61 13.23 29.02
N SER A 230 9.12 12.69 30.08
CA SER A 230 8.42 12.65 31.37
C SER A 230 9.47 12.75 32.47
N GLU A 231 9.55 13.89 33.07
CA GLU A 231 9.79 14.00 34.49
C GLU A 231 8.44 14.11 35.18
#